data_b9fe319f143e182cffdcc6fb62f6aaab
#
_entry.id   b9fe319f143e182cffdcc6fb62f6aaab
#
_cell.length_a   1.000
_cell.length_b   1.000
_cell.length_c   1.000
_cell.angle_alpha   90.00
_cell.angle_beta   90.00
_cell.angle_gamma   90.00
#
_symmetry.space_group_name_H-M   'P 1'
#
loop_
_entity.id
_entity.type
_entity.pdbx_description
1 polymer ?
#
loop_
_entity_poly.entity_id
_entity_poly.type
_entity_poly.pdbx_seq_one_letter_code
_entity_poly.pdbx_strand_id
1 'polypeptide(L)'
;KVCPKWTSPTPTWTGPQTHRIPFWAYTDPAVYQRELERLFYRGHWCYVALEAELPNAGDFIRTVIGERSVIVVRDADGETIHVVENVCAHRGMRFCRERHGKRKDFVCPYHQWSYSLAGDLQGVPLKRGVRQDGAWQGGMPADFKNSEHGLTKLRVARRGGVVFATFDEQVEPF
;
A
#
# COMPACT_ATOMS: atom_id res chain seq x y z
N LYS A 1 -4.41 -2.18 -15.91
CA LYS A 1 -3.96 -1.15 -16.91
C LYS A 1 -2.59 -1.58 -17.37
N VAL A 2 -2.43 -1.86 -18.67
CA VAL A 2 -1.15 -2.20 -19.29
C VAL A 2 -0.24 -0.99 -19.16
N CYS A 3 0.92 -1.16 -18.56
CA CYS A 3 1.95 -0.13 -18.46
C CYS A 3 2.32 0.32 -19.89
N PRO A 4 2.35 1.62 -20.21
CA PRO A 4 2.72 2.07 -21.54
C PRO A 4 4.12 1.56 -21.84
N LYS A 5 4.28 0.91 -23.01
CA LYS A 5 5.59 0.48 -23.49
C LYS A 5 6.46 1.71 -23.67
N TRP A 6 7.52 1.76 -22.91
CA TRP A 6 8.53 2.81 -23.00
C TRP A 6 9.11 2.83 -24.43
N THR A 7 8.95 3.94 -25.13
CA THR A 7 9.36 4.12 -26.53
C THR A 7 10.55 5.06 -26.71
N SER A 8 11.01 5.71 -25.65
CA SER A 8 12.19 6.57 -25.72
C SER A 8 13.47 5.75 -25.71
N PRO A 9 14.49 6.10 -26.52
CA PRO A 9 15.78 5.42 -26.44
C PRO A 9 16.36 5.54 -25.04
N THR A 10 16.91 4.43 -24.52
CA THR A 10 17.61 4.46 -23.24
C THR A 10 18.74 5.48 -23.34
N PRO A 11 18.78 6.51 -22.47
CA PRO A 11 19.92 7.42 -22.47
C PRO A 11 21.20 6.62 -22.29
N THR A 12 22.12 6.75 -23.19
CA THR A 12 23.40 6.02 -23.12
C THR A 12 24.36 6.77 -22.21
N TRP A 13 24.92 6.05 -21.27
CA TRP A 13 26.05 6.53 -20.49
C TRP A 13 27.27 6.63 -21.42
N THR A 14 27.57 7.84 -21.91
CA THR A 14 28.68 8.08 -22.82
C THR A 14 29.94 8.44 -22.03
N GLY A 15 30.74 7.45 -21.70
CA GLY A 15 32.08 7.66 -21.15
C GLY A 15 32.53 6.60 -20.16
N PRO A 16 33.81 6.30 -20.11
CA PRO A 16 34.41 5.34 -19.17
C PRO A 16 34.51 5.87 -17.72
N GLN A 17 34.00 7.07 -17.47
CA GLN A 17 34.21 7.81 -16.21
C GLN A 17 33.02 7.60 -15.27
N THR A 18 33.18 6.72 -14.29
CA THR A 18 32.20 6.45 -13.23
C THR A 18 32.08 7.59 -12.19
N HIS A 19 32.98 8.59 -12.21
CA HIS A 19 33.01 9.69 -11.25
C HIS A 19 32.12 10.88 -11.65
N ARG A 20 31.50 10.84 -12.83
CA ARG A 20 30.56 11.86 -13.29
C ARG A 20 29.26 11.21 -13.73
N ILE A 21 28.20 11.40 -12.93
CA ILE A 21 26.85 10.97 -13.27
C ILE A 21 26.19 12.09 -14.09
N PRO A 22 25.68 11.81 -15.29
CA PRO A 22 24.97 12.80 -16.07
C PRO A 22 23.72 13.32 -15.34
N PHE A 23 23.42 14.61 -15.46
CA PHE A 23 22.25 15.22 -14.78
C PHE A 23 20.93 14.56 -15.17
N TRP A 24 20.77 14.06 -16.39
CA TRP A 24 19.55 13.38 -16.81
C TRP A 24 19.24 12.16 -15.94
N ALA A 25 20.24 11.49 -15.36
CA ALA A 25 19.99 10.35 -14.47
C ALA A 25 19.15 10.73 -13.23
N TYR A 26 19.17 12.02 -12.85
CA TYR A 26 18.42 12.53 -11.70
C TYR A 26 17.18 13.33 -12.11
N THR A 27 17.05 13.74 -13.38
CA THR A 27 16.03 14.69 -13.81
C THR A 27 15.12 14.17 -14.91
N ASP A 28 15.47 13.05 -15.55
CA ASP A 28 14.66 12.46 -16.62
C ASP A 28 13.45 11.71 -16.04
N PRO A 29 12.22 12.12 -16.36
CA PRO A 29 11.01 11.45 -15.87
C PRO A 29 10.92 9.98 -16.27
N ALA A 30 11.50 9.59 -17.41
CA ALA A 30 11.47 8.19 -17.86
C ALA A 30 12.40 7.32 -17.01
N VAL A 31 13.54 7.86 -16.56
CA VAL A 31 14.42 7.19 -15.60
C VAL A 31 13.67 6.99 -14.28
N TYR A 32 13.07 8.05 -13.74
CA TYR A 32 12.30 8.00 -12.52
C TYR A 32 11.16 6.97 -12.56
N GLN A 33 10.39 6.92 -13.64
CA GLN A 33 9.35 5.91 -13.79
C GLN A 33 9.91 4.48 -13.78
N ARG A 34 11.06 4.25 -14.38
CA ARG A 34 11.75 2.95 -14.33
C ARG A 34 12.25 2.59 -12.93
N GLU A 35 12.73 3.58 -12.17
CA GLU A 35 13.12 3.39 -10.77
C GLU A 35 11.91 2.99 -9.93
N LEU A 36 10.77 3.69 -10.08
CA LEU A 36 9.53 3.32 -9.41
C LEU A 36 9.13 1.87 -9.69
N GLU A 37 9.17 1.47 -10.96
CA GLU A 37 8.76 0.12 -11.36
C GLU A 37 9.75 -0.97 -10.95
N ARG A 38 11.05 -0.70 -11.00
CA ARG A 38 12.09 -1.73 -10.83
C ARG A 38 12.71 -1.77 -9.45
N LEU A 39 12.75 -0.63 -8.74
CA LEU A 39 13.39 -0.51 -7.45
C LEU A 39 12.37 -0.39 -6.31
N PHE A 40 11.28 0.35 -6.50
CA PHE A 40 10.31 0.58 -5.43
C PHE A 40 9.14 -0.42 -5.45
N TYR A 41 8.66 -0.82 -6.63
CA TYR A 41 7.47 -1.67 -6.73
C TYR A 41 7.78 -3.13 -7.02
N ARG A 42 9.00 -3.45 -7.45
CA ARG A 42 9.46 -4.81 -7.74
C ARG A 42 10.92 -5.03 -7.37
N GLY A 43 11.27 -6.30 -7.10
CA GLY A 43 12.64 -6.77 -6.97
C GLY A 43 13.38 -6.37 -5.70
N HIS A 44 12.78 -5.56 -4.83
CA HIS A 44 13.45 -5.05 -3.63
C HIS A 44 12.55 -4.97 -2.41
N TRP A 45 13.19 -5.02 -1.24
CA TRP A 45 12.61 -4.69 0.05
C TRP A 45 12.85 -3.22 0.36
N CYS A 46 11.79 -2.48 0.64
CA CYS A 46 11.86 -1.07 0.98
C CYS A 46 11.74 -0.88 2.49
N TYR A 47 12.58 -0.04 3.06
CA TYR A 47 12.40 0.43 4.44
C TYR A 47 11.07 1.18 4.57
N VAL A 48 10.34 0.90 5.66
CA VAL A 48 9.04 1.55 5.89
C VAL A 48 8.87 2.12 7.30
N ALA A 49 9.51 1.54 8.33
CA ALA A 49 9.43 2.01 9.71
C ALA A 49 10.52 1.38 10.59
N LEU A 50 10.68 1.92 11.80
CA LEU A 50 11.32 1.22 12.92
C LEU A 50 10.23 0.56 13.79
N GLU A 51 10.51 -0.62 14.34
CA GLU A 51 9.60 -1.27 15.28
C GLU A 51 9.34 -0.40 16.52
N ALA A 52 10.34 0.40 16.93
CA ALA A 52 10.24 1.32 18.05
C ALA A 52 9.24 2.47 17.84
N GLU A 53 8.87 2.75 16.57
CA GLU A 53 7.84 3.75 16.26
C GLU A 53 6.41 3.20 16.44
N LEU A 54 6.28 1.88 16.63
CA LEU A 54 5.02 1.16 16.80
C LEU A 54 5.03 0.33 18.08
N PRO A 55 5.21 0.95 19.26
CA PRO A 55 5.46 0.20 20.50
C PRO A 55 4.26 -0.61 21.00
N ASN A 56 3.05 -0.25 20.62
CA ASN A 56 1.84 -0.87 21.17
C ASN A 56 0.92 -1.43 20.07
N ALA A 57 0.09 -2.39 20.42
CA ALA A 57 -0.98 -2.90 19.55
C ALA A 57 -1.85 -1.76 19.02
N GLY A 58 -2.10 -1.76 17.73
CA GLY A 58 -2.88 -0.75 17.02
C GLY A 58 -2.12 0.52 16.65
N ASP A 59 -0.87 0.69 17.10
CA ASP A 59 -0.04 1.83 16.66
C ASP A 59 0.24 1.70 15.15
N PHE A 60 0.14 2.82 14.45
CA PHE A 60 0.37 2.87 13.01
C PHE A 60 1.16 4.09 12.58
N ILE A 61 1.86 3.94 11.46
CA ILE A 61 2.55 5.02 10.73
C ILE A 61 2.13 4.97 9.27
N ARG A 62 1.82 6.12 8.71
CA ARG A 62 1.63 6.29 7.27
C ARG A 62 2.94 6.78 6.64
N THR A 63 3.43 6.03 5.67
CA THR A 63 4.62 6.35 4.89
C THR A 63 4.39 6.13 3.39
N VAL A 64 5.45 6.09 2.61
CA VAL A 64 5.38 5.85 1.16
C VAL A 64 6.44 4.85 0.72
N ILE A 65 6.13 4.08 -0.32
CA ILE A 65 7.10 3.34 -1.12
C ILE A 65 7.00 3.90 -2.53
N GLY A 66 8.05 4.58 -3.00
CA GLY A 66 7.95 5.41 -4.20
C GLY A 66 6.86 6.47 -4.02
N GLU A 67 5.84 6.45 -4.88
CA GLU A 67 4.68 7.36 -4.82
C GLU A 67 3.45 6.75 -4.14
N ARG A 68 3.50 5.47 -3.80
CA ARG A 68 2.37 4.75 -3.21
C ARG A 68 2.36 4.93 -1.70
N SER A 69 1.25 5.46 -1.18
CA SER A 69 1.05 5.60 0.27
C SER A 69 0.76 4.25 0.89
N VAL A 70 1.47 3.92 1.97
CA VAL A 70 1.27 2.69 2.75
C VAL A 70 1.08 3.02 4.23
N ILE A 71 0.44 2.09 4.94
CA ILE A 71 0.24 2.14 6.38
C ILE A 71 0.98 0.94 6.96
N VAL A 72 1.91 1.20 7.86
CA VAL A 72 2.57 0.21 8.70
C VAL A 72 1.84 0.20 10.03
N VAL A 73 1.36 -0.95 10.47
CA VAL A 73 0.54 -1.05 11.69
C VAL A 73 0.91 -2.30 12.49
N ARG A 74 1.00 -2.15 13.81
CA ARG A 74 1.12 -3.29 14.72
C ARG A 74 -0.26 -3.85 15.01
N ASP A 75 -0.42 -5.15 14.80
CA ASP A 75 -1.70 -5.82 14.99
C ASP A 75 -2.14 -5.85 16.46
N ALA A 76 -3.37 -6.26 16.69
CA ALA A 76 -3.99 -6.37 18.00
C ALA A 76 -3.29 -7.39 18.94
N ASP A 77 -2.56 -8.35 18.36
CA ASP A 77 -1.73 -9.31 19.11
C ASP A 77 -0.48 -8.67 19.76
N GLY A 78 -0.15 -7.43 19.36
CA GLY A 78 1.04 -6.71 19.84
C GLY A 78 2.37 -7.19 19.24
N GLU A 79 2.36 -8.19 18.36
CA GLU A 79 3.58 -8.80 17.80
C GLU A 79 3.65 -8.66 16.29
N THR A 80 2.57 -8.94 15.59
CA THR A 80 2.51 -8.92 14.12
C THR A 80 2.51 -7.48 13.61
N ILE A 81 3.28 -7.23 12.55
CA ILE A 81 3.25 -5.96 11.81
C ILE A 81 2.72 -6.22 10.41
N HIS A 82 1.69 -5.48 10.05
CA HIS A 82 1.14 -5.46 8.70
C HIS A 82 1.56 -4.20 7.97
N VAL A 83 1.71 -4.32 6.66
CA VAL A 83 1.85 -3.18 5.77
C VAL A 83 0.79 -3.29 4.68
N VAL A 84 -0.06 -2.27 4.59
CA VAL A 84 -1.16 -2.24 3.62
C VAL A 84 -1.11 -0.94 2.82
N GLU A 85 -1.54 -1.00 1.57
CA GLU A 85 -1.65 0.20 0.75
C GLU A 85 -2.81 1.08 1.26
N ASN A 86 -2.55 2.36 1.41
CA ASN A 86 -3.54 3.35 1.85
C ASN A 86 -4.49 3.76 0.71
N VAL A 87 -5.15 2.77 0.12
CA VAL A 87 -6.07 2.95 -1.00
C VAL A 87 -7.31 2.09 -0.77
N CYS A 88 -8.45 2.72 -0.56
CA CYS A 88 -9.73 2.03 -0.35
C CYS A 88 -10.10 1.19 -1.57
N ALA A 89 -10.38 -0.10 -1.37
CA ALA A 89 -10.73 -1.01 -2.44
C ALA A 89 -12.04 -0.65 -3.16
N HIS A 90 -12.90 0.17 -2.55
CA HIS A 90 -14.14 0.60 -3.16
C HIS A 90 -13.94 1.54 -4.36
N ARG A 91 -13.28 2.69 -4.15
CA ARG A 91 -13.12 3.76 -5.18
C ARG A 91 -11.78 4.48 -5.11
N GLY A 92 -10.75 3.84 -4.61
CA GLY A 92 -9.38 4.34 -4.68
C GLY A 92 -9.04 5.52 -3.76
N MET A 93 -9.89 5.84 -2.77
CA MET A 93 -9.61 6.94 -1.87
C MET A 93 -8.44 6.60 -0.93
N ARG A 94 -7.49 7.52 -0.76
CA ARG A 94 -6.52 7.49 0.34
C ARG A 94 -7.25 7.84 1.64
N PHE A 95 -7.55 6.84 2.46
CA PHE A 95 -8.46 6.98 3.60
C PHE A 95 -7.78 7.39 4.91
N CYS A 96 -6.56 6.94 5.17
CA CYS A 96 -5.78 7.36 6.32
C CYS A 96 -5.01 8.64 6.00
N ARG A 97 -5.34 9.74 6.69
CA ARG A 97 -4.73 11.06 6.48
C ARG A 97 -3.70 11.38 7.54
N GLU A 98 -3.83 10.82 8.73
CA GLU A 98 -2.91 11.01 9.83
C GLU A 98 -1.55 10.35 9.52
N ARG A 99 -0.48 10.98 10.00
CA ARG A 99 0.88 10.45 9.83
C ARG A 99 1.15 9.26 10.72
N HIS A 100 0.64 9.28 11.93
CA HIS A 100 0.75 8.23 12.94
C HIS A 100 -0.43 8.29 13.91
N GLY A 101 -0.63 7.25 14.67
CA GLY A 101 -1.68 7.19 15.68
C GLY A 101 -1.94 5.76 16.12
N LYS A 102 -3.12 5.55 16.72
CA LYS A 102 -3.56 4.23 17.19
C LYS A 102 -4.97 3.94 16.67
N ARG A 103 -5.18 2.74 16.14
CA ARG A 103 -6.46 2.29 15.58
C ARG A 103 -6.76 0.86 16.00
N LYS A 104 -8.04 0.50 15.98
CA LYS A 104 -8.52 -0.88 16.07
C LYS A 104 -8.90 -1.43 14.70
N ASP A 105 -9.24 -0.52 13.80
CA ASP A 105 -9.64 -0.76 12.41
C ASP A 105 -9.38 0.51 11.58
N PHE A 106 -9.50 0.39 10.28
CA PHE A 106 -9.43 1.51 9.36
C PHE A 106 -10.77 1.72 8.68
N VAL A 107 -11.36 2.89 8.84
CA VAL A 107 -12.63 3.26 8.20
C VAL A 107 -12.39 4.30 7.12
N CYS A 108 -12.84 4.01 5.91
CA CYS A 108 -12.78 4.96 4.81
C CYS A 108 -13.80 6.09 5.04
N PRO A 109 -13.40 7.37 5.12
CA PRO A 109 -14.33 8.47 5.41
C PRO A 109 -15.31 8.76 4.28
N TYR A 110 -15.08 8.19 3.08
CA TYR A 110 -15.93 8.46 1.92
C TYR A 110 -17.24 7.66 1.95
N HIS A 111 -17.16 6.32 2.02
CA HIS A 111 -18.34 5.45 2.06
C HIS A 111 -18.29 4.45 3.22
N GLN A 112 -17.47 4.73 4.24
CA GLN A 112 -17.40 3.99 5.51
C GLN A 112 -17.10 2.48 5.37
N TRP A 113 -16.46 2.06 4.27
CA TRP A 113 -15.91 0.72 4.22
C TRP A 113 -14.86 0.57 5.31
N SER A 114 -14.99 -0.47 6.13
CA SER A 114 -14.09 -0.71 7.25
C SER A 114 -13.20 -1.93 7.00
N TYR A 115 -11.94 -1.80 7.40
CA TYR A 115 -10.91 -2.81 7.21
C TYR A 115 -10.25 -3.15 8.54
N SER A 116 -9.87 -4.41 8.73
CA SER A 116 -9.02 -4.82 9.85
C SER A 116 -7.63 -4.15 9.75
N LEU A 117 -6.84 -4.26 10.81
CA LEU A 117 -5.44 -3.80 10.78
C LEU A 117 -4.63 -4.58 9.73
N ALA A 118 -4.99 -5.84 9.46
CA ALA A 118 -4.39 -6.66 8.41
C ALA A 118 -4.91 -6.31 6.99
N GLY A 119 -5.84 -5.36 6.85
CA GLY A 119 -6.37 -4.91 5.56
C GLY A 119 -7.55 -5.71 5.02
N ASP A 120 -8.15 -6.64 5.78
CA ASP A 120 -9.32 -7.39 5.34
C ASP A 120 -10.56 -6.53 5.43
N LEU A 121 -11.42 -6.56 4.40
CA LEU A 121 -12.70 -5.86 4.43
C LEU A 121 -13.64 -6.50 5.45
N GLN A 122 -13.97 -5.74 6.50
CA GLN A 122 -14.84 -6.18 7.58
C GLN A 122 -16.28 -5.74 7.36
N GLY A 123 -16.50 -4.49 7.02
CA GLY A 123 -17.83 -3.90 6.93
C GLY A 123 -18.05 -3.04 5.69
N VAL A 124 -19.26 -3.17 5.15
CA VAL A 124 -19.77 -2.36 4.05
C VAL A 124 -21.13 -1.83 4.48
N PRO A 125 -21.30 -0.52 4.66
CA PRO A 125 -22.58 0.06 4.98
C PRO A 125 -23.61 -0.27 3.91
N LEU A 126 -24.84 -0.53 4.35
CA LEU A 126 -25.96 -0.85 3.48
C LEU A 126 -25.68 -2.03 2.51
N LYS A 127 -24.83 -2.99 2.91
CA LYS A 127 -24.50 -4.14 2.08
C LYS A 127 -25.73 -4.88 1.56
N ARG A 128 -26.78 -4.97 2.38
CA ARG A 128 -28.07 -5.60 2.01
C ARG A 128 -29.07 -4.62 1.37
N GLY A 129 -28.66 -3.36 1.16
CA GLY A 129 -29.59 -2.30 0.74
C GLY A 129 -30.36 -1.68 1.89
N VAL A 130 -31.39 -0.95 1.54
CA VAL A 130 -32.33 -0.29 2.46
C VAL A 130 -33.68 -0.96 2.33
N ARG A 131 -34.37 -1.20 3.45
CA ARG A 131 -35.75 -1.73 3.42
C ARG A 131 -36.70 -0.59 3.16
N GLN A 132 -37.37 -0.63 2.03
CA GLN A 132 -38.37 0.35 1.63
C GLN A 132 -39.64 -0.41 1.16
N ASP A 133 -40.80 -0.02 1.66
CA ASP A 133 -42.10 -0.62 1.33
C ASP A 133 -42.13 -2.17 1.45
N GLY A 134 -41.44 -2.69 2.47
CA GLY A 134 -41.38 -4.13 2.74
C GLY A 134 -40.35 -4.92 1.92
N ALA A 135 -39.70 -4.30 0.92
CA ALA A 135 -38.68 -4.90 0.07
C ALA A 135 -37.30 -4.30 0.30
N TRP A 136 -36.26 -5.07 0.01
CA TRP A 136 -34.89 -4.58 0.01
C TRP A 136 -34.58 -3.90 -1.34
N GLN A 137 -34.06 -2.67 -1.29
CA GLN A 137 -33.65 -1.91 -2.47
C GLN A 137 -32.17 -1.52 -2.40
N GLY A 138 -31.47 -1.61 -3.54
CA GLY A 138 -30.03 -1.33 -3.61
C GLY A 138 -29.18 -2.39 -2.91
N GLY A 139 -28.06 -1.98 -2.38
CA GLY A 139 -27.06 -2.87 -1.75
C GLY A 139 -26.00 -3.36 -2.71
N MET A 140 -25.16 -4.27 -2.23
CA MET A 140 -24.15 -4.95 -3.03
C MET A 140 -24.75 -6.13 -3.79
N PRO A 141 -24.18 -6.56 -4.92
CA PRO A 141 -24.59 -7.77 -5.61
C PRO A 141 -24.63 -8.99 -4.66
N ALA A 142 -25.50 -9.97 -4.96
CA ALA A 142 -25.70 -11.14 -4.09
C ALA A 142 -24.43 -11.99 -3.93
N ASP A 143 -23.55 -11.98 -4.91
CA ASP A 143 -22.27 -12.69 -4.95
C ASP A 143 -21.10 -11.89 -4.35
N PHE A 144 -21.34 -10.70 -3.83
CA PHE A 144 -20.31 -9.85 -3.24
C PHE A 144 -19.70 -10.50 -1.99
N LYS A 145 -18.40 -10.77 -2.05
CA LYS A 145 -17.62 -11.34 -0.95
C LYS A 145 -16.62 -10.33 -0.39
N ASN A 146 -16.66 -10.10 0.91
CA ASN A 146 -15.70 -9.21 1.58
C ASN A 146 -14.25 -9.64 1.34
N SER A 147 -13.99 -10.95 1.27
CA SER A 147 -12.64 -11.51 1.06
C SER A 147 -11.98 -11.10 -0.26
N GLU A 148 -12.76 -10.67 -1.23
CA GLU A 148 -12.27 -10.24 -2.55
C GLU A 148 -12.01 -8.73 -2.62
N HIS A 149 -12.31 -7.99 -1.55
CA HIS A 149 -12.27 -6.53 -1.53
C HIS A 149 -11.44 -5.95 -0.37
N GLY A 150 -10.42 -6.69 0.07
CA GLY A 150 -9.43 -6.18 1.02
C GLY A 150 -8.52 -5.10 0.44
N LEU A 151 -7.74 -4.47 1.31
CA LEU A 151 -6.65 -3.59 0.89
C LEU A 151 -5.52 -4.42 0.26
N THR A 152 -4.72 -3.81 -0.60
CA THR A 152 -3.48 -4.41 -1.07
C THR A 152 -2.55 -4.61 0.11
N LYS A 153 -2.21 -5.87 0.41
CA LYS A 153 -1.29 -6.26 1.48
C LYS A 153 0.11 -6.38 0.90
N LEU A 154 1.10 -5.91 1.62
CA LEU A 154 2.50 -6.07 1.27
C LEU A 154 3.12 -7.20 2.07
N ARG A 155 4.12 -7.85 1.51
CA ARG A 155 4.99 -8.73 2.28
C ARG A 155 5.82 -7.90 3.24
N VAL A 156 6.01 -8.41 4.46
CA VAL A 156 6.75 -7.73 5.53
C VAL A 156 7.91 -8.58 5.99
N ALA A 157 9.05 -7.96 6.21
CA ALA A 157 10.21 -8.54 6.87
C ALA A 157 10.68 -7.62 8.00
N ARG A 158 11.22 -8.22 9.07
CA ARG A 158 11.78 -7.47 10.21
C ARG A 158 13.19 -7.95 10.48
N ARG A 159 14.12 -7.04 10.66
CA ARG A 159 15.50 -7.36 11.04
C ARG A 159 16.12 -6.23 11.85
N GLY A 160 16.63 -6.55 13.03
CA GLY A 160 17.32 -5.58 13.90
C GLY A 160 16.46 -4.39 14.32
N GLY A 161 15.14 -4.58 14.51
CA GLY A 161 14.21 -3.50 14.85
C GLY A 161 13.75 -2.64 13.66
N VAL A 162 14.15 -3.01 12.44
CA VAL A 162 13.76 -2.32 11.21
C VAL A 162 12.67 -3.12 10.50
N VAL A 163 11.66 -2.42 10.00
CA VAL A 163 10.56 -2.99 9.22
C VAL A 163 10.76 -2.68 7.75
N PHE A 164 10.74 -3.72 6.94
CA PHE A 164 10.79 -3.67 5.48
C PHE A 164 9.50 -4.21 4.88
N ALA A 165 9.11 -3.66 3.73
CA ALA A 165 7.98 -4.16 2.99
C ALA A 165 8.24 -4.16 1.48
N THR A 166 7.48 -5.00 0.76
CA THR A 166 7.55 -5.07 -0.69
C THR A 166 6.18 -5.34 -1.30
N PHE A 167 5.92 -4.75 -2.45
CA PHE A 167 4.76 -5.06 -3.30
C PHE A 167 4.98 -6.31 -4.15
N ASP A 168 6.24 -6.77 -4.26
CA ASP A 168 6.59 -7.91 -5.09
C ASP A 168 6.48 -9.21 -4.30
N GLU A 169 5.54 -10.07 -4.71
CA GLU A 169 5.36 -11.38 -4.10
C GLU A 169 6.50 -12.36 -4.44
N GLN A 170 7.26 -12.08 -5.50
CA GLN A 170 8.30 -12.97 -6.03
C GLN A 170 9.72 -12.58 -5.60
N VAL A 171 9.88 -11.45 -4.89
CA VAL A 171 11.19 -11.06 -4.38
C VAL A 171 11.74 -12.13 -3.43
N GLU A 172 13.04 -12.37 -3.50
CA GLU A 172 13.72 -13.30 -2.60
C GLU A 172 13.44 -12.98 -1.12
N PRO A 173 13.43 -13.99 -0.25
CA PRO A 173 13.30 -13.78 1.19
C PRO A 173 14.35 -12.78 1.70
N PHE A 174 13.96 -12.01 2.74
CA PHE A 174 14.83 -10.97 3.32
C PHE A 174 15.95 -11.57 4.16
#